data_45bab4883c148e4c035248728530b534
#
_entry.id   45bab4883c148e4c035248728530b534
#
_cell.length_a   1.000
_cell.length_b   1.000
_cell.length_c   1.000
_cell.angle_alpha   90.00
_cell.angle_beta   90.00
_cell.angle_gamma   90.00
#
_symmetry.space_group_name_H-M   'P 1'
#
loop_
_entity.id
_entity.type
_entity.pdbx_description
1 polymer ?
#
loop_
_entity_poly.entity_id
_entity_poly.type
_entity_poly.pdbx_seq_one_letter_code
_entity_poly.pdbx_strand_id
1 'polypeptide(L)'
;MTDLAERPAAAHRRTSPIVQAAPSGEPERESGYLPADHPPLRAEKIGVLLLNLGTPDATTYWPMRRYLKEFLSDERVIDVNPLLWKPLLNLVILTSRPFRSGKAYRSIWNRDLDESPLRTITRAQAAKIGAALEASGAGGQVMVDWAMRYGNPSTGAVVRRLIEAGCTRLLMFALYPQYAAPTTATAYDQAFRALMEERWQPAIRTVGPYHNHPGYIEAIARSIEDGIGRLDFEPEVVLASFHGLPKRYLLLGDPYHCHCCKTARLVRERLGWDERRFRLTFQSRFGSEEWLQPYTDETIKQLASAGVKRIAVITPGFSADCVETLEEIAIGGRESFEEHGGERFAFIPCLNDQPDHIDLLAGIIRRELQGWI
;
A
#
# COMPACT_ATOMS: atom_id res chain seq x y z
N MET A 1 -0.13 49.64 -23.71
CA MET A 1 -1.30 48.89 -24.24
C MET A 1 -0.89 47.44 -24.26
N THR A 2 -1.13 46.74 -23.16
CA THR A 2 -0.77 45.35 -22.92
C THR A 2 -2.03 44.52 -22.94
N ASP A 3 -2.06 43.65 -23.91
CA ASP A 3 -3.15 42.72 -24.21
C ASP A 3 -3.20 41.66 -23.12
N LEU A 4 -4.25 41.65 -22.32
CA LEU A 4 -4.53 40.60 -21.31
C LEU A 4 -5.31 39.49 -22.02
N ALA A 5 -4.60 38.43 -22.45
CA ALA A 5 -5.20 37.22 -22.98
C ALA A 5 -6.15 36.61 -21.94
N GLU A 6 -7.41 36.50 -22.30
CA GLU A 6 -8.48 35.86 -21.55
C GLU A 6 -8.14 34.40 -21.26
N ARG A 7 -8.15 34.03 -19.98
CA ARG A 7 -8.14 32.64 -19.56
C ARG A 7 -9.49 32.01 -19.89
N PRO A 8 -9.53 30.78 -20.45
CA PRO A 8 -10.80 30.09 -20.68
C PRO A 8 -11.48 29.80 -19.35
N ALA A 9 -12.78 30.07 -19.30
CA ALA A 9 -13.65 29.85 -18.15
C ALA A 9 -13.55 28.42 -17.63
N ALA A 10 -13.46 28.30 -16.32
CA ALA A 10 -13.43 27.01 -15.61
C ALA A 10 -14.65 26.16 -16.00
N ALA A 11 -14.39 24.93 -16.40
CA ALA A 11 -15.42 23.93 -16.67
C ALA A 11 -16.36 23.81 -15.48
N HIS A 12 -17.67 23.84 -15.75
CA HIS A 12 -18.72 23.68 -14.78
C HIS A 12 -18.45 22.45 -13.90
N ARG A 13 -18.29 22.68 -12.60
CA ARG A 13 -18.23 21.61 -11.60
C ARG A 13 -19.51 20.81 -11.71
N ARG A 14 -19.38 19.53 -12.05
CA ARG A 14 -20.51 18.60 -12.10
C ARG A 14 -21.02 18.41 -10.67
N THR A 15 -22.24 18.81 -10.41
CA THR A 15 -22.98 18.42 -9.21
C THR A 15 -23.36 16.95 -9.38
N SER A 16 -22.82 16.07 -8.54
CA SER A 16 -23.25 14.68 -8.52
C SER A 16 -24.71 14.62 -8.08
N PRO A 17 -25.57 13.81 -8.74
CA PRO A 17 -26.94 13.65 -8.30
C PRO A 17 -26.95 13.02 -6.91
N ILE A 18 -27.71 13.61 -6.00
CA ILE A 18 -27.94 13.06 -4.67
C ILE A 18 -28.76 11.77 -4.83
N VAL A 19 -28.14 10.63 -4.64
CA VAL A 19 -28.82 9.34 -4.65
C VAL A 19 -29.70 9.27 -3.41
N GLN A 20 -31.01 9.23 -3.59
CA GLN A 20 -31.97 9.01 -2.52
C GLN A 20 -31.83 7.59 -1.98
N ALA A 21 -31.28 7.44 -0.79
CA ALA A 21 -31.45 6.20 -0.02
C ALA A 21 -32.82 6.25 0.67
N ALA A 22 -33.59 5.17 0.56
CA ALA A 22 -34.88 5.05 1.18
C ALA A 22 -34.78 5.23 2.72
N PRO A 23 -35.72 5.95 3.38
CA PRO A 23 -35.64 6.28 4.79
C PRO A 23 -36.02 5.07 5.64
N SER A 24 -35.15 4.64 6.49
CA SER A 24 -35.50 3.88 7.69
C SER A 24 -35.50 4.85 8.88
N GLY A 25 -36.71 5.27 9.29
CA GLY A 25 -36.92 6.15 10.43
C GLY A 25 -36.93 7.63 10.06
N GLU A 26 -38.04 8.31 10.25
CA GLU A 26 -38.12 9.77 10.12
C GLU A 26 -37.21 10.42 11.17
N PRO A 27 -36.21 11.26 10.78
CA PRO A 27 -35.56 12.10 11.75
C PRO A 27 -36.52 13.17 12.23
N GLU A 28 -36.66 13.32 13.54
CA GLU A 28 -37.41 14.43 14.15
C GLU A 28 -36.95 15.75 13.54
N ARG A 29 -37.91 16.51 12.98
CA ARG A 29 -37.65 17.85 12.45
C ARG A 29 -37.43 18.80 13.61
N GLU A 30 -36.19 18.86 14.10
CA GLU A 30 -35.76 19.95 14.96
C GLU A 30 -35.42 21.16 14.10
N SER A 31 -36.14 22.21 14.33
CA SER A 31 -35.94 23.65 14.03
C SER A 31 -36.63 24.19 12.77
N GLY A 32 -37.43 25.23 12.98
CA GLY A 32 -38.06 26.06 11.94
C GLY A 32 -37.11 26.94 11.13
N TYR A 33 -35.79 26.62 11.13
CA TYR A 33 -34.77 27.36 10.40
C TYR A 33 -34.32 26.69 9.12
N LEU A 34 -34.73 25.45 8.85
CA LEU A 34 -34.33 24.77 7.60
C LEU A 34 -35.27 25.20 6.47
N PRO A 35 -34.75 25.57 5.30
CA PRO A 35 -35.54 25.80 4.10
C PRO A 35 -36.38 24.56 3.74
N ALA A 36 -37.52 24.77 3.10
CA ALA A 36 -38.44 23.67 2.74
C ALA A 36 -37.80 22.66 1.75
N ASP A 37 -36.83 23.10 0.99
CA ASP A 37 -36.06 22.30 0.02
C ASP A 37 -34.68 21.86 0.56
N HIS A 38 -34.45 21.98 1.87
CA HIS A 38 -33.18 21.55 2.47
C HIS A 38 -32.99 20.04 2.29
N PRO A 39 -31.80 19.59 1.83
CA PRO A 39 -31.48 18.18 1.73
C PRO A 39 -31.59 17.48 3.10
N PRO A 40 -31.90 16.18 3.15
CA PRO A 40 -31.96 15.43 4.40
C PRO A 40 -30.64 15.54 5.18
N LEU A 41 -30.74 15.84 6.48
CA LEU A 41 -29.60 15.78 7.38
C LEU A 41 -29.16 14.32 7.52
N ARG A 42 -27.87 14.07 7.35
CA ARG A 42 -27.28 12.74 7.52
C ARG A 42 -26.65 12.64 8.91
N ALA A 43 -26.74 11.46 9.52
CA ALA A 43 -25.96 11.16 10.72
C ALA A 43 -24.47 11.29 10.40
N GLU A 44 -23.73 11.99 11.26
CA GLU A 44 -22.29 12.13 11.11
C GLU A 44 -21.59 10.79 11.29
N LYS A 45 -20.66 10.49 10.39
CA LYS A 45 -19.83 9.29 10.42
C LYS A 45 -18.37 9.65 10.34
N ILE A 46 -17.54 8.71 10.74
CA ILE A 46 -16.09 8.76 10.58
C ILE A 46 -15.72 7.74 9.52
N GLY A 47 -15.02 8.17 8.45
CA GLY A 47 -14.47 7.28 7.45
C GLY A 47 -13.03 6.92 7.80
N VAL A 48 -12.69 5.64 7.73
CA VAL A 48 -11.32 5.15 7.74
C VAL A 48 -11.00 4.68 6.33
N LEU A 49 -10.10 5.38 5.66
CA LEU A 49 -9.66 5.07 4.30
C LEU A 49 -8.32 4.36 4.34
N LEU A 50 -8.31 3.06 4.08
CA LEU A 50 -7.09 2.29 3.90
C LEU A 50 -6.56 2.50 2.48
N LEU A 51 -5.28 2.83 2.35
CA LEU A 51 -4.63 3.11 1.07
C LEU A 51 -3.51 2.09 0.81
N ASN A 52 -3.54 1.46 -0.35
CA ASN A 52 -2.47 0.58 -0.80
C ASN A 52 -2.01 0.97 -2.22
N LEU A 53 -0.90 0.39 -2.69
CA LEU A 53 -0.22 0.78 -3.95
C LEU A 53 -1.15 0.68 -5.15
N GLY A 54 -1.75 -0.46 -5.31
CA GLY A 54 -2.60 -0.74 -6.46
C GLY A 54 -2.11 -1.86 -7.35
N THR A 55 -2.94 -2.16 -8.32
CA THR A 55 -2.78 -3.34 -9.17
C THR A 55 -3.58 -3.16 -10.45
N PRO A 56 -3.20 -3.82 -11.56
CA PRO A 56 -4.00 -3.80 -12.77
C PRO A 56 -5.36 -4.51 -12.57
N ASP A 57 -6.36 -4.13 -13.37
CA ASP A 57 -7.67 -4.77 -13.36
C ASP A 57 -7.65 -6.16 -14.03
N ALA A 58 -6.67 -6.41 -14.90
CA ALA A 58 -6.45 -7.71 -15.56
C ALA A 58 -5.00 -7.80 -16.04
N THR A 59 -4.54 -9.02 -16.34
CA THR A 59 -3.16 -9.29 -16.77
C THR A 59 -2.93 -9.10 -18.27
N THR A 60 -3.96 -8.67 -19.03
CA THR A 60 -3.88 -8.42 -20.46
C THR A 60 -3.28 -7.04 -20.76
N TYR A 61 -2.90 -6.82 -22.02
CA TYR A 61 -2.13 -5.63 -22.42
C TYR A 61 -2.76 -4.30 -22.01
N TRP A 62 -4.04 -4.06 -22.31
CA TRP A 62 -4.65 -2.74 -22.09
C TRP A 62 -4.87 -2.38 -20.63
N PRO A 63 -5.40 -3.26 -19.75
CA PRO A 63 -5.47 -3.01 -18.32
C PRO A 63 -4.08 -2.81 -17.71
N MET A 64 -3.11 -3.64 -18.08
CA MET A 64 -1.74 -3.51 -17.64
C MET A 64 -1.12 -2.19 -18.09
N ARG A 65 -1.34 -1.78 -19.34
CA ARG A 65 -0.83 -0.52 -19.87
C ARG A 65 -1.42 0.70 -19.14
N ARG A 66 -2.73 0.66 -18.82
CA ARG A 66 -3.37 1.75 -18.04
C ARG A 66 -2.75 1.86 -16.66
N TYR A 67 -2.65 0.77 -15.94
CA TYR A 67 -2.02 0.70 -14.63
C TYR A 67 -0.57 1.20 -14.65
N LEU A 68 0.26 0.67 -15.54
CA LEU A 68 1.65 1.10 -15.66
C LEU A 68 1.79 2.57 -16.07
N LYS A 69 0.89 3.08 -16.91
CA LYS A 69 0.90 4.48 -17.30
C LYS A 69 0.62 5.38 -16.09
N GLU A 70 -0.38 5.05 -15.28
CA GLU A 70 -0.72 5.79 -14.06
C GLU A 70 0.45 5.76 -13.07
N PHE A 71 0.98 4.57 -12.79
CA PHE A 71 2.09 4.35 -11.85
C PHE A 71 3.38 5.08 -12.28
N LEU A 72 3.80 4.91 -13.53
CA LEU A 72 5.05 5.46 -14.04
C LEU A 72 4.95 6.95 -14.46
N SER A 73 3.75 7.54 -14.43
CA SER A 73 3.55 8.97 -14.62
C SER A 73 3.59 9.76 -13.32
N ASP A 74 3.68 9.10 -12.18
CA ASP A 74 3.76 9.76 -10.88
C ASP A 74 5.17 10.30 -10.63
N GLU A 75 5.26 11.61 -10.43
CA GLU A 75 6.52 12.32 -10.20
C GLU A 75 7.20 11.93 -8.89
N ARG A 76 6.45 11.41 -7.90
CA ARG A 76 7.05 10.85 -6.68
C ARG A 76 7.68 9.48 -6.88
N VAL A 77 7.28 8.76 -7.92
CA VAL A 77 7.85 7.45 -8.29
C VAL A 77 8.98 7.61 -9.28
N ILE A 78 8.75 8.45 -10.29
CA ILE A 78 9.73 8.73 -11.36
C ILE A 78 10.04 10.23 -11.33
N ASP A 79 11.09 10.57 -10.60
CA ASP A 79 11.60 11.92 -10.44
C ASP A 79 12.56 12.27 -11.58
N VAL A 80 12.00 12.37 -12.79
CA VAL A 80 12.70 12.71 -14.03
C VAL A 80 11.91 13.82 -14.74
N ASN A 81 12.60 14.71 -15.45
CA ASN A 81 11.95 15.80 -16.20
C ASN A 81 10.80 15.26 -17.05
N PRO A 82 9.54 15.71 -16.82
CA PRO A 82 8.36 15.19 -17.50
C PRO A 82 8.40 15.34 -19.03
N LEU A 83 9.08 16.35 -19.55
CA LEU A 83 9.22 16.58 -21.01
C LEU A 83 10.04 15.50 -21.69
N LEU A 84 11.01 14.92 -20.98
CA LEU A 84 11.82 13.80 -21.48
C LEU A 84 11.15 12.46 -21.17
N TRP A 85 10.57 12.34 -19.99
CA TRP A 85 9.99 11.10 -19.52
C TRP A 85 8.69 10.70 -20.23
N LYS A 86 7.74 11.64 -20.43
CA LYS A 86 6.44 11.32 -21.03
C LYS A 86 6.54 10.71 -22.44
N PRO A 87 7.36 11.23 -23.37
CA PRO A 87 7.57 10.57 -24.66
C PRO A 87 8.19 9.17 -24.52
N LEU A 88 9.25 9.02 -23.72
CA LEU A 88 9.91 7.73 -23.48
C LEU A 88 8.92 6.70 -22.89
N LEU A 89 8.14 7.10 -21.89
CA LEU A 89 7.11 6.26 -21.28
C LEU A 89 6.10 5.77 -22.31
N ASN A 90 5.48 6.68 -23.08
CA ASN A 90 4.35 6.33 -23.94
C ASN A 90 4.76 5.63 -25.24
N LEU A 91 5.91 5.98 -25.83
CA LEU A 91 6.35 5.47 -27.14
C LEU A 91 7.28 4.25 -27.03
N VAL A 92 7.95 4.06 -25.90
CA VAL A 92 8.90 2.95 -25.72
C VAL A 92 8.47 2.02 -24.60
N ILE A 93 8.38 2.52 -23.36
CA ILE A 93 8.19 1.65 -22.21
C ILE A 93 6.82 0.95 -22.25
N LEU A 94 5.75 1.71 -22.49
CA LEU A 94 4.38 1.18 -22.52
C LEU A 94 4.02 0.37 -23.78
N THR A 95 4.95 0.18 -24.72
CA THR A 95 4.75 -0.72 -25.86
C THR A 95 5.09 -2.17 -25.53
N SER A 96 6.14 -2.40 -24.73
CA SER A 96 6.65 -3.74 -24.43
C SER A 96 6.46 -4.17 -22.96
N ARG A 97 6.63 -3.25 -22.01
CA ARG A 97 6.55 -3.57 -20.57
C ARG A 97 5.20 -4.19 -20.15
N PRO A 98 4.02 -3.81 -20.70
CA PRO A 98 2.75 -4.45 -20.34
C PRO A 98 2.71 -5.95 -20.58
N PHE A 99 3.37 -6.47 -21.61
CA PHE A 99 3.43 -7.91 -21.87
C PHE A 99 4.26 -8.64 -20.80
N ARG A 100 5.44 -8.08 -20.46
CA ARG A 100 6.34 -8.66 -19.45
C ARG A 100 5.69 -8.61 -18.07
N SER A 101 5.17 -7.45 -17.66
CA SER A 101 4.49 -7.31 -16.37
C SER A 101 3.23 -8.15 -16.30
N GLY A 102 2.45 -8.25 -17.41
CA GLY A 102 1.27 -9.11 -17.48
C GLY A 102 1.60 -10.60 -17.31
N LYS A 103 2.80 -11.05 -17.74
CA LYS A 103 3.27 -12.41 -17.47
C LYS A 103 3.56 -12.62 -15.99
N ALA A 104 4.26 -11.68 -15.34
CA ALA A 104 4.55 -11.72 -13.91
C ALA A 104 3.26 -11.74 -13.07
N TYR A 105 2.30 -10.85 -13.38
CA TYR A 105 1.01 -10.86 -12.67
C TYR A 105 0.22 -12.16 -12.89
N ARG A 106 0.28 -12.79 -14.07
CA ARG A 106 -0.40 -14.07 -14.31
C ARG A 106 0.12 -15.23 -13.45
N SER A 107 1.40 -15.24 -13.11
CA SER A 107 1.97 -16.30 -12.26
C SER A 107 1.45 -16.30 -10.82
N ILE A 108 0.94 -15.15 -10.37
CA ILE A 108 0.44 -14.95 -9.00
C ILE A 108 -1.07 -14.65 -8.94
N TRP A 109 -1.74 -14.62 -10.09
CA TRP A 109 -3.14 -14.15 -10.19
C TRP A 109 -4.10 -15.08 -9.46
N ASN A 110 -4.96 -14.52 -8.62
CA ASN A 110 -6.05 -15.26 -7.99
C ASN A 110 -7.10 -15.60 -9.07
N ARG A 111 -7.12 -16.87 -9.48
CA ARG A 111 -7.97 -17.31 -10.58
C ARG A 111 -9.44 -17.42 -10.21
N ASP A 112 -9.74 -17.65 -8.93
CA ASP A 112 -11.11 -17.81 -8.45
C ASP A 112 -11.86 -16.47 -8.40
N LEU A 113 -11.14 -15.40 -8.06
CA LEU A 113 -11.67 -14.03 -7.96
C LEU A 113 -11.32 -13.17 -9.19
N ASP A 114 -10.52 -13.70 -10.12
CA ASP A 114 -9.98 -12.98 -11.29
C ASP A 114 -9.36 -11.63 -10.93
N GLU A 115 -8.53 -11.61 -9.89
CA GLU A 115 -7.86 -10.40 -9.41
C GLU A 115 -6.47 -10.68 -8.80
N SER A 116 -5.70 -9.63 -8.54
CA SER A 116 -4.39 -9.77 -7.89
C SER A 116 -4.53 -10.07 -6.39
N PRO A 117 -3.56 -10.80 -5.79
CA PRO A 117 -3.50 -11.02 -4.34
C PRO A 117 -3.60 -9.71 -3.54
N LEU A 118 -2.91 -8.65 -3.97
CA LEU A 118 -2.94 -7.35 -3.30
C LEU A 118 -4.37 -6.80 -3.15
N ARG A 119 -5.20 -6.93 -4.18
CA ARG A 119 -6.61 -6.49 -4.16
C ARG A 119 -7.43 -7.34 -3.20
N THR A 120 -7.33 -8.65 -3.32
CA THR A 120 -8.01 -9.61 -2.44
C THR A 120 -7.69 -9.35 -0.97
N ILE A 121 -6.41 -9.24 -0.65
CA ILE A 121 -5.93 -9.09 0.72
C ILE A 121 -6.32 -7.72 1.29
N THR A 122 -6.15 -6.63 0.53
CA THR A 122 -6.51 -5.29 1.00
C THR A 122 -8.02 -5.18 1.30
N ARG A 123 -8.86 -5.80 0.47
CA ARG A 123 -10.31 -5.90 0.73
C ARG A 123 -10.59 -6.70 2.00
N ALA A 124 -9.92 -7.83 2.21
CA ALA A 124 -10.07 -8.64 3.41
C ALA A 124 -9.60 -7.90 4.67
N GLN A 125 -8.46 -7.17 4.59
CA GLN A 125 -7.99 -6.30 5.66
C GLN A 125 -9.05 -5.28 6.06
N ALA A 126 -9.63 -4.56 5.09
CA ALA A 126 -10.67 -3.56 5.35
C ALA A 126 -11.90 -4.16 6.05
N ALA A 127 -12.38 -5.30 5.56
CA ALA A 127 -13.53 -5.99 6.15
C ALA A 127 -13.26 -6.45 7.59
N LYS A 128 -12.09 -7.09 7.84
CA LYS A 128 -11.71 -7.59 9.16
C LYS A 128 -11.43 -6.45 10.14
N ILE A 129 -10.79 -5.35 9.70
CA ILE A 129 -10.60 -4.16 10.53
C ILE A 129 -11.94 -3.54 10.90
N GLY A 130 -12.87 -3.42 9.94
CA GLY A 130 -14.22 -2.95 10.21
C GLY A 130 -14.91 -3.76 11.30
N ALA A 131 -14.89 -5.09 11.18
CA ALA A 131 -15.45 -6.01 12.19
C ALA A 131 -14.76 -5.87 13.57
N ALA A 132 -13.44 -5.70 13.61
CA ALA A 132 -12.69 -5.51 14.85
C ALA A 132 -13.03 -4.17 15.55
N LEU A 133 -13.25 -3.10 14.77
CA LEU A 133 -13.68 -1.81 15.30
C LEU A 133 -15.12 -1.88 15.81
N GLU A 134 -16.01 -2.57 15.10
CA GLU A 134 -17.39 -2.80 15.53
C GLU A 134 -17.44 -3.57 16.86
N ALA A 135 -16.71 -4.65 16.98
CA ALA A 135 -16.60 -5.46 18.19
C ALA A 135 -16.05 -4.65 19.40
N SER A 136 -15.25 -3.61 19.15
CA SER A 136 -14.71 -2.73 20.20
C SER A 136 -15.64 -1.58 20.63
N GLY A 137 -16.87 -1.51 20.09
CA GLY A 137 -17.86 -0.48 20.42
C GLY A 137 -17.77 0.80 19.59
N ALA A 138 -16.83 0.88 18.65
CA ALA A 138 -16.71 2.03 17.73
C ALA A 138 -17.58 1.90 16.46
N GLY A 139 -18.28 0.79 16.27
CA GLY A 139 -18.88 0.37 15.00
C GLY A 139 -20.04 1.22 14.48
N GLY A 140 -20.82 1.86 15.33
CA GLY A 140 -22.00 2.62 14.87
C GLY A 140 -21.68 3.91 14.12
N GLN A 141 -20.47 4.45 14.29
CA GLN A 141 -20.02 5.73 13.74
C GLN A 141 -18.87 5.62 12.74
N VAL A 142 -18.19 4.47 12.69
CA VAL A 142 -16.96 4.29 11.89
C VAL A 142 -17.24 3.41 10.67
N MET A 143 -16.94 3.93 9.48
CA MET A 143 -16.95 3.18 8.22
C MET A 143 -15.50 2.94 7.79
N VAL A 144 -15.14 1.68 7.54
CA VAL A 144 -13.83 1.31 6.97
C VAL A 144 -14.00 1.01 5.49
N ASP A 145 -13.21 1.67 4.67
CA ASP A 145 -13.16 1.42 3.23
C ASP A 145 -11.70 1.43 2.75
N TRP A 146 -11.46 0.97 1.55
CA TRP A 146 -10.11 0.86 1.00
C TRP A 146 -10.04 1.36 -0.43
N ALA A 147 -8.88 1.87 -0.80
CA ALA A 147 -8.59 2.34 -2.15
C ALA A 147 -7.17 1.99 -2.57
N MET A 148 -7.00 1.97 -3.88
CA MET A 148 -5.70 1.83 -4.53
C MET A 148 -5.19 3.21 -4.95
N ARG A 149 -3.89 3.44 -4.75
CA ARG A 149 -3.22 4.63 -5.27
C ARG A 149 -3.22 4.62 -6.79
N TYR A 150 -3.01 3.43 -7.41
CA TYR A 150 -3.07 3.22 -8.84
C TYR A 150 -4.05 2.10 -9.19
N GLY A 151 -4.93 2.34 -10.15
CA GLY A 151 -5.97 1.40 -10.55
C GLY A 151 -7.23 1.51 -9.69
N ASN A 152 -7.91 0.38 -9.45
CA ASN A 152 -9.24 0.35 -8.86
C ASN A 152 -9.34 -0.52 -7.58
N PRO A 153 -10.23 -0.12 -6.62
CA PRO A 153 -11.00 1.11 -6.59
C PRO A 153 -10.11 2.33 -6.42
N SER A 154 -10.32 3.37 -7.23
CA SER A 154 -9.47 4.55 -7.19
C SER A 154 -9.69 5.37 -5.91
N THR A 155 -8.64 5.99 -5.40
CA THR A 155 -8.68 6.81 -4.18
C THR A 155 -9.78 7.88 -4.28
N GLY A 156 -9.90 8.58 -5.41
CA GLY A 156 -10.92 9.63 -5.57
C GLY A 156 -12.36 9.09 -5.53
N ALA A 157 -12.60 7.91 -6.10
CA ALA A 157 -13.94 7.30 -6.06
C ALA A 157 -14.33 6.92 -4.63
N VAL A 158 -13.38 6.39 -3.84
CA VAL A 158 -13.66 5.98 -2.46
C VAL A 158 -13.80 7.18 -1.52
N VAL A 159 -12.99 8.23 -1.69
CA VAL A 159 -13.16 9.49 -0.94
C VAL A 159 -14.57 10.05 -1.15
N ARG A 160 -15.04 10.15 -2.40
CA ARG A 160 -16.41 10.61 -2.69
C ARG A 160 -17.46 9.72 -2.06
N ARG A 161 -17.31 8.39 -2.17
CA ARG A 161 -18.24 7.43 -1.56
C ARG A 161 -18.36 7.60 -0.04
N LEU A 162 -17.24 7.83 0.66
CA LEU A 162 -17.26 8.07 2.11
C LEU A 162 -17.95 9.39 2.46
N ILE A 163 -17.69 10.46 1.70
CA ILE A 163 -18.39 11.74 1.87
C ILE A 163 -19.89 11.61 1.61
N GLU A 164 -20.27 10.93 0.53
CA GLU A 164 -21.67 10.66 0.20
C GLU A 164 -22.39 9.80 1.25
N ALA A 165 -21.65 8.92 1.93
CA ALA A 165 -22.16 8.12 3.05
C ALA A 165 -22.34 8.90 4.36
N GLY A 166 -21.95 10.20 4.39
CA GLY A 166 -22.09 11.07 5.55
C GLY A 166 -20.83 11.16 6.43
N CYS A 167 -19.67 10.73 5.94
CA CYS A 167 -18.42 10.86 6.70
C CYS A 167 -17.98 12.34 6.75
N THR A 168 -18.07 12.95 7.93
CA THR A 168 -17.64 14.31 8.23
C THR A 168 -16.20 14.39 8.69
N ARG A 169 -15.58 13.24 8.97
CA ARG A 169 -14.18 13.07 9.40
C ARG A 169 -13.58 11.89 8.64
N LEU A 170 -12.37 12.04 8.13
CA LEU A 170 -11.64 10.98 7.42
C LEU A 170 -10.28 10.74 8.06
N LEU A 171 -10.05 9.51 8.51
CA LEU A 171 -8.73 9.01 8.86
C LEU A 171 -8.15 8.29 7.64
N MET A 172 -7.08 8.79 7.07
CA MET A 172 -6.36 8.19 5.95
C MET A 172 -5.20 7.35 6.47
N PHE A 173 -5.16 6.08 6.13
CA PHE A 173 -4.14 5.14 6.56
C PHE A 173 -3.48 4.45 5.36
N ALA A 174 -2.28 4.90 5.00
CA ALA A 174 -1.45 4.24 4.02
C ALA A 174 -0.80 2.99 4.63
N LEU A 175 -1.07 1.82 4.02
CA LEU A 175 -0.66 0.52 4.54
C LEU A 175 0.82 0.21 4.26
N TYR A 176 1.69 1.18 4.54
CA TYR A 176 3.14 1.06 4.44
C TYR A 176 3.76 1.33 5.80
N PRO A 177 4.38 0.32 6.45
CA PRO A 177 4.99 0.52 7.76
C PRO A 177 6.11 1.57 7.74
N GLN A 178 6.93 1.56 6.69
CA GLN A 178 8.01 2.50 6.46
C GLN A 178 7.52 3.61 5.52
N TYR A 179 7.75 4.87 5.90
CA TYR A 179 7.44 6.00 5.03
C TYR A 179 8.43 6.06 3.86
N ALA A 180 7.90 6.32 2.67
CA ALA A 180 8.67 6.75 1.52
C ALA A 180 7.84 7.72 0.66
N ALA A 181 8.51 8.63 -0.05
CA ALA A 181 7.83 9.54 -0.96
C ALA A 181 7.05 8.81 -2.06
N PRO A 182 7.58 7.74 -2.72
CA PRO A 182 6.88 7.00 -3.76
C PRO A 182 5.80 6.04 -3.24
N THR A 183 5.53 5.98 -1.95
CA THR A 183 4.48 5.14 -1.35
C THR A 183 3.52 5.97 -0.49
N THR A 184 3.89 6.29 0.73
CA THR A 184 3.02 6.99 1.69
C THR A 184 2.64 8.38 1.19
N ALA A 185 3.62 9.19 0.73
CA ALA A 185 3.32 10.54 0.33
C ALA A 185 2.43 10.59 -0.92
N THR A 186 2.73 9.79 -1.96
CA THR A 186 1.88 9.78 -3.16
C THR A 186 0.46 9.29 -2.88
N ALA A 187 0.27 8.33 -1.95
CA ALA A 187 -1.06 7.87 -1.55
C ALA A 187 -1.87 9.00 -0.91
N TYR A 188 -1.24 9.77 -0.01
CA TYR A 188 -1.89 10.94 0.60
C TYR A 188 -2.10 12.08 -0.39
N ASP A 189 -1.14 12.37 -1.27
CA ASP A 189 -1.31 13.36 -2.34
C ASP A 189 -2.57 13.10 -3.18
N GLN A 190 -2.79 11.84 -3.54
CA GLN A 190 -3.96 11.49 -4.35
C GLN A 190 -5.28 11.68 -3.58
N ALA A 191 -5.30 11.35 -2.28
CA ALA A 191 -6.45 11.61 -1.43
C ALA A 191 -6.70 13.12 -1.26
N PHE A 192 -5.65 13.91 -1.04
CA PHE A 192 -5.77 15.38 -0.96
C PHE A 192 -6.24 15.98 -2.27
N ARG A 193 -5.76 15.53 -3.44
CA ARG A 193 -6.26 15.98 -4.74
C ARG A 193 -7.75 15.70 -4.90
N ALA A 194 -8.22 14.53 -4.51
CA ALA A 194 -9.63 14.20 -4.54
C ALA A 194 -10.46 15.13 -3.64
N LEU A 195 -9.97 15.43 -2.44
CA LEU A 195 -10.64 16.34 -1.51
C LEU A 195 -10.69 17.77 -2.03
N MET A 196 -9.66 18.24 -2.76
CA MET A 196 -9.63 19.58 -3.38
C MET A 196 -10.70 19.75 -4.47
N GLU A 197 -11.23 18.66 -5.03
CA GLU A 197 -12.32 18.68 -6.00
C GLU A 197 -13.70 18.82 -5.34
N GLU A 198 -13.79 18.51 -4.03
CA GLU A 198 -15.05 18.54 -3.29
C GLU A 198 -15.39 19.98 -2.82
N ARG A 199 -16.68 20.32 -2.86
CA ARG A 199 -17.15 21.62 -2.37
C ARG A 199 -17.04 21.73 -0.86
N TRP A 200 -17.31 20.65 -0.15
CA TRP A 200 -17.18 20.54 1.29
C TRP A 200 -16.16 19.47 1.64
N GLN A 201 -15.23 19.82 2.50
CA GLN A 201 -14.16 18.90 2.92
C GLN A 201 -14.38 18.44 4.35
N PRO A 202 -14.35 17.13 4.61
CA PRO A 202 -14.35 16.59 5.97
C PRO A 202 -13.08 16.98 6.74
N ALA A 203 -13.13 16.91 8.06
CA ALA A 203 -11.92 16.99 8.87
C ALA A 203 -11.01 15.77 8.60
N ILE A 204 -9.69 15.97 8.52
CA ILE A 204 -8.76 14.98 8.03
C ILE A 204 -7.68 14.70 9.08
N ARG A 205 -7.36 13.41 9.24
CA ARG A 205 -6.13 12.92 9.87
C ARG A 205 -5.42 11.94 8.95
N THR A 206 -4.10 11.86 9.07
CA THR A 206 -3.27 10.84 8.41
C THR A 206 -2.53 10.03 9.45
N VAL A 207 -2.45 8.71 9.25
CA VAL A 207 -1.65 7.84 10.11
C VAL A 207 -0.18 7.98 9.73
N GLY A 208 0.68 8.22 10.71
CA GLY A 208 2.13 8.27 10.52
C GLY A 208 2.75 6.88 10.26
N PRO A 209 4.07 6.82 9.98
CA PRO A 209 4.77 5.54 9.80
C PRO A 209 4.76 4.74 11.10
N TYR A 210 4.54 3.43 10.98
CA TYR A 210 4.47 2.51 12.14
C TYR A 210 5.58 1.44 12.14
N HIS A 211 6.65 1.69 11.39
CA HIS A 211 7.82 0.82 11.18
C HIS A 211 8.51 0.33 12.47
N ASN A 212 8.34 1.02 13.58
CA ASN A 212 8.91 0.71 14.90
C ASN A 212 7.83 0.49 15.98
N HIS A 213 6.56 0.36 15.57
CA HIS A 213 5.48 0.08 16.51
C HIS A 213 5.69 -1.29 17.17
N PRO A 214 5.65 -1.42 18.51
CA PRO A 214 5.93 -2.71 19.17
C PRO A 214 5.09 -3.87 18.65
N GLY A 215 3.78 -3.65 18.45
CA GLY A 215 2.90 -4.66 17.88
C GLY A 215 3.26 -5.08 16.45
N TYR A 216 3.81 -4.15 15.64
CA TYR A 216 4.29 -4.49 14.29
C TYR A 216 5.56 -5.35 14.35
N ILE A 217 6.51 -4.99 15.21
CA ILE A 217 7.74 -5.77 15.41
C ILE A 217 7.41 -7.18 15.93
N GLU A 218 6.49 -7.27 16.88
CA GLU A 218 6.03 -8.55 17.42
C GLU A 218 5.34 -9.42 16.36
N ALA A 219 4.43 -8.84 15.57
CA ALA A 219 3.73 -9.56 14.50
C ALA A 219 4.71 -10.10 13.44
N ILE A 220 5.72 -9.31 13.03
CA ILE A 220 6.76 -9.78 12.11
C ILE A 220 7.60 -10.89 12.74
N ALA A 221 8.02 -10.74 14.00
CA ALA A 221 8.83 -11.75 14.68
C ALA A 221 8.07 -13.09 14.79
N ARG A 222 6.79 -13.05 15.22
CA ARG A 222 5.94 -14.25 15.26
C ARG A 222 5.74 -14.87 13.89
N SER A 223 5.49 -14.05 12.86
CA SER A 223 5.36 -14.56 11.49
C SER A 223 6.61 -15.32 11.03
N ILE A 224 7.81 -14.87 11.44
CA ILE A 224 9.07 -15.55 11.17
C ILE A 224 9.16 -16.86 11.98
N GLU A 225 8.89 -16.83 13.29
CA GLU A 225 8.91 -17.98 14.18
C GLU A 225 7.94 -19.08 13.68
N ASP A 226 6.69 -18.71 13.41
CA ASP A 226 5.66 -19.59 12.88
C ASP A 226 5.98 -20.11 11.48
N GLY A 227 6.50 -19.24 10.62
CA GLY A 227 6.90 -19.60 9.27
C GLY A 227 8.00 -20.65 9.28
N ILE A 228 9.04 -20.46 10.07
CA ILE A 228 10.14 -21.41 10.24
C ILE A 228 9.64 -22.69 10.90
N GLY A 229 8.81 -22.59 11.92
CA GLY A 229 8.26 -23.75 12.63
C GLY A 229 7.42 -24.72 11.77
N ARG A 230 6.94 -24.25 10.61
CA ARG A 230 6.22 -25.08 9.62
C ARG A 230 7.13 -25.73 8.58
N LEU A 231 8.42 -25.34 8.53
CA LEU A 231 9.38 -25.91 7.59
C LEU A 231 9.89 -27.27 8.08
N ASP A 232 10.27 -28.12 7.15
CA ASP A 232 10.99 -29.38 7.41
C ASP A 232 12.52 -29.18 7.45
N PHE A 233 12.98 -27.92 7.50
CA PHE A 233 14.37 -27.53 7.61
C PHE A 233 14.54 -26.26 8.42
N GLU A 234 15.71 -26.08 9.04
CA GLU A 234 16.10 -24.85 9.72
C GLU A 234 16.89 -23.94 8.75
N PRO A 235 16.43 -22.72 8.47
CA PRO A 235 17.19 -21.77 7.65
C PRO A 235 18.50 -21.36 8.34
N GLU A 236 19.59 -21.33 7.58
CA GLU A 236 20.89 -20.84 8.05
C GLU A 236 20.91 -19.32 8.11
N VAL A 237 20.21 -18.69 7.14
CA VAL A 237 20.06 -17.24 7.04
C VAL A 237 18.62 -16.89 6.72
N VAL A 238 18.10 -15.85 7.37
CA VAL A 238 16.83 -15.21 7.07
C VAL A 238 17.10 -13.82 6.50
N LEU A 239 16.58 -13.54 5.32
CA LEU A 239 16.68 -12.23 4.68
C LEU A 239 15.40 -11.43 4.91
N ALA A 240 15.54 -10.21 5.44
CA ALA A 240 14.48 -9.20 5.47
C ALA A 240 14.63 -8.32 4.23
N SER A 241 13.90 -8.64 3.19
CA SER A 241 13.94 -7.92 1.92
C SER A 241 12.91 -6.79 1.90
N PHE A 242 13.39 -5.56 1.72
CA PHE A 242 12.55 -4.38 1.53
C PHE A 242 12.60 -3.94 0.06
N HIS A 243 11.57 -3.25 -0.42
CA HIS A 243 11.67 -2.65 -1.75
C HIS A 243 12.82 -1.64 -1.79
N GLY A 244 13.67 -1.72 -2.79
CA GLY A 244 14.76 -0.75 -2.99
C GLY A 244 14.24 0.61 -3.40
N LEU A 245 15.04 1.64 -3.14
CA LEU A 245 14.85 2.98 -3.67
C LEU A 245 16.20 3.51 -4.17
N PRO A 246 16.20 4.47 -5.13
CA PRO A 246 17.42 5.17 -5.51
C PRO A 246 18.08 5.81 -4.30
N LYS A 247 19.38 5.61 -4.14
CA LYS A 247 20.16 6.14 -3.01
C LYS A 247 20.03 7.66 -2.87
N ARG A 248 19.84 8.37 -3.97
CA ARG A 248 19.61 9.83 -3.94
C ARG A 248 18.39 10.24 -3.12
N TYR A 249 17.35 9.41 -2.98
CA TYR A 249 16.20 9.74 -2.15
C TYR A 249 16.56 9.85 -0.66
N LEU A 250 17.41 8.94 -0.18
CA LEU A 250 18.00 9.04 1.16
C LEU A 250 18.78 10.36 1.33
N LEU A 251 19.60 10.73 0.34
CA LEU A 251 20.40 11.96 0.38
C LEU A 251 19.55 13.24 0.30
N LEU A 252 18.33 13.14 -0.27
CA LEU A 252 17.34 14.21 -0.30
C LEU A 252 16.45 14.26 0.95
N GLY A 253 16.68 13.37 1.92
CA GLY A 253 15.99 13.40 3.22
C GLY A 253 14.82 12.43 3.34
N ASP A 254 14.59 11.51 2.39
CA ASP A 254 13.58 10.45 2.55
C ASP A 254 14.03 9.49 3.67
N PRO A 255 13.22 9.28 4.74
CA PRO A 255 13.62 8.49 5.89
C PRO A 255 13.54 6.98 5.67
N TYR A 256 13.12 6.51 4.50
CA TYR A 256 12.80 5.11 4.22
C TYR A 256 13.90 4.14 4.62
N HIS A 257 15.14 4.41 4.20
CA HIS A 257 16.28 3.56 4.56
C HIS A 257 16.44 3.41 6.07
N CYS A 258 16.35 4.52 6.81
CA CYS A 258 16.46 4.51 8.27
C CYS A 258 15.31 3.73 8.92
N HIS A 259 14.09 3.84 8.38
CA HIS A 259 12.94 3.07 8.84
C HIS A 259 13.11 1.56 8.60
N CYS A 260 13.61 1.15 7.42
CA CYS A 260 13.92 -0.25 7.12
C CYS A 260 14.98 -0.82 8.05
N CYS A 261 16.09 -0.09 8.23
CA CYS A 261 17.17 -0.47 9.14
C CYS A 261 16.66 -0.62 10.59
N LYS A 262 15.82 0.32 11.05
CA LYS A 262 15.25 0.28 12.39
C LYS A 262 14.30 -0.91 12.56
N THR A 263 13.42 -1.18 11.59
CA THR A 263 12.56 -2.35 11.60
C THR A 263 13.38 -3.64 11.69
N ALA A 264 14.35 -3.83 10.78
CA ALA A 264 15.18 -5.03 10.75
C ALA A 264 15.95 -5.23 12.06
N ARG A 265 16.52 -4.16 12.64
CA ARG A 265 17.22 -4.22 13.93
C ARG A 265 16.27 -4.64 15.05
N LEU A 266 15.09 -4.00 15.18
CA LEU A 266 14.15 -4.31 16.25
C LEU A 266 13.58 -5.74 16.14
N VAL A 267 13.30 -6.23 14.93
CA VAL A 267 12.88 -7.62 14.71
C VAL A 267 13.99 -8.58 15.10
N ARG A 268 15.24 -8.30 14.71
CA ARG A 268 16.41 -9.10 15.08
C ARG A 268 16.62 -9.16 16.58
N GLU A 269 16.51 -8.02 17.28
CA GLU A 269 16.60 -7.92 18.74
C GLU A 269 15.48 -8.75 19.42
N ARG A 270 14.24 -8.66 18.92
CA ARG A 270 13.09 -9.43 19.43
C ARG A 270 13.29 -10.94 19.25
N LEU A 271 13.90 -11.39 18.14
CA LEU A 271 14.20 -12.80 17.87
C LEU A 271 15.45 -13.31 18.62
N GLY A 272 16.24 -12.43 19.22
CA GLY A 272 17.51 -12.77 19.85
C GLY A 272 18.59 -13.24 18.85
N TRP A 273 18.49 -12.81 17.60
CA TRP A 273 19.42 -13.22 16.53
C TRP A 273 20.49 -12.17 16.25
N ASP A 274 21.59 -12.60 15.62
CA ASP A 274 22.66 -11.73 15.15
C ASP A 274 22.51 -11.34 13.67
N GLU A 275 23.43 -10.50 13.18
CA GLU A 275 23.44 -10.04 11.79
C GLU A 275 23.86 -11.14 10.79
N ARG A 276 24.45 -12.24 11.26
CA ARG A 276 24.80 -13.36 10.39
C ARG A 276 23.53 -14.16 10.06
N ARG A 277 22.65 -14.34 11.03
CA ARG A 277 21.40 -15.08 10.88
C ARG A 277 20.28 -14.25 10.27
N PHE A 278 20.15 -12.97 10.60
CA PHE A 278 19.09 -12.10 10.09
C PHE A 278 19.66 -10.87 9.38
N ARG A 279 19.47 -10.78 8.07
CA ARG A 279 20.09 -9.76 7.24
C ARG A 279 19.07 -8.88 6.54
N LEU A 280 19.28 -7.57 6.58
CA LEU A 280 18.50 -6.62 5.78
C LEU A 280 19.04 -6.59 4.34
N THR A 281 18.12 -6.58 3.37
CA THR A 281 18.41 -6.43 1.94
C THR A 281 17.36 -5.58 1.24
N PHE A 282 17.65 -5.13 -0.01
CA PHE A 282 16.75 -4.33 -0.83
C PHE A 282 16.56 -4.97 -2.20
N GLN A 283 15.29 -5.11 -2.64
CA GLN A 283 14.89 -5.74 -3.88
C GLN A 283 14.44 -4.74 -4.96
N SER A 284 14.07 -5.23 -6.13
CA SER A 284 13.37 -4.50 -7.22
C SER A 284 14.18 -3.39 -7.86
N ARG A 285 15.50 -3.48 -7.83
CA ARG A 285 16.40 -2.54 -8.49
C ARG A 285 16.18 -2.52 -10.01
N PHE A 286 16.15 -1.32 -10.60
CA PHE A 286 16.11 -1.16 -12.05
C PHE A 286 16.91 0.07 -12.51
N GLY A 287 17.31 0.08 -13.79
CA GLY A 287 18.10 1.16 -14.35
C GLY A 287 19.58 1.13 -13.95
N SER A 288 20.29 2.22 -14.23
CA SER A 288 21.75 2.34 -14.01
C SER A 288 22.13 3.19 -12.79
N GLU A 289 21.14 3.79 -12.13
CA GLU A 289 21.36 4.59 -10.92
C GLU A 289 21.70 3.68 -9.73
N GLU A 290 22.48 4.20 -8.77
CA GLU A 290 22.77 3.51 -7.51
C GLU A 290 21.53 3.46 -6.62
N TRP A 291 21.17 2.27 -6.17
CA TRP A 291 20.05 2.02 -5.25
C TRP A 291 20.54 1.69 -3.85
N LEU A 292 19.62 1.66 -2.88
CA LEU A 292 19.90 1.22 -1.52
C LEU A 292 20.41 -0.22 -1.52
N GLN A 293 21.41 -0.49 -0.70
CA GLN A 293 22.12 -1.76 -0.61
C GLN A 293 22.04 -2.34 0.81
N PRO A 294 22.32 -3.66 0.99
CA PRO A 294 22.72 -4.66 -0.02
C PRO A 294 21.54 -5.12 -0.88
N TYR A 295 21.81 -5.51 -2.14
CA TYR A 295 20.77 -5.98 -3.06
C TYR A 295 20.36 -7.42 -2.74
N THR A 296 19.05 -7.69 -2.74
CA THR A 296 18.50 -9.02 -2.39
C THR A 296 18.95 -10.09 -3.38
N ASP A 297 18.82 -9.83 -4.68
CA ASP A 297 19.21 -10.77 -5.75
C ASP A 297 20.69 -11.14 -5.72
N GLU A 298 21.55 -10.18 -5.48
CA GLU A 298 23.00 -10.42 -5.34
C GLU A 298 23.32 -11.15 -4.03
N THR A 299 22.66 -10.79 -2.93
CA THR A 299 22.86 -11.46 -1.64
C THR A 299 22.45 -12.93 -1.69
N ILE A 300 21.33 -13.25 -2.33
CA ILE A 300 20.87 -14.63 -2.53
C ILE A 300 21.93 -15.45 -3.29
N LYS A 301 22.46 -14.92 -4.41
CA LYS A 301 23.49 -15.57 -5.22
C LYS A 301 24.80 -15.76 -4.45
N GLN A 302 25.24 -14.73 -3.73
CA GLN A 302 26.46 -14.79 -2.91
C GLN A 302 26.36 -15.83 -1.80
N LEU A 303 25.22 -15.91 -1.10
CA LEU A 303 24.99 -16.90 -0.06
C LEU A 303 25.05 -18.34 -0.61
N ALA A 304 24.33 -18.61 -1.69
CA ALA A 304 24.34 -19.93 -2.34
C ALA A 304 25.76 -20.32 -2.81
N SER A 305 26.45 -19.41 -3.50
CA SER A 305 27.82 -19.61 -3.98
C SER A 305 28.85 -19.76 -2.85
N ALA A 306 28.60 -19.19 -1.68
CA ALA A 306 29.41 -19.35 -0.47
C ALA A 306 29.11 -20.65 0.30
N GLY A 307 28.22 -21.50 -0.21
CA GLY A 307 27.90 -22.80 0.38
C GLY A 307 26.75 -22.80 1.38
N VAL A 308 26.02 -21.68 1.54
CA VAL A 308 24.77 -21.66 2.32
C VAL A 308 23.72 -22.46 1.56
N LYS A 309 23.11 -23.45 2.20
CA LYS A 309 22.20 -24.40 1.57
C LYS A 309 20.73 -24.13 1.83
N ARG A 310 20.42 -23.38 2.90
CA ARG A 310 19.04 -23.18 3.37
C ARG A 310 18.82 -21.76 3.78
N ILE A 311 17.91 -21.07 3.11
CA ILE A 311 17.53 -19.70 3.48
C ILE A 311 16.01 -19.55 3.58
N ALA A 312 15.59 -18.53 4.35
CA ALA A 312 14.23 -18.01 4.31
C ALA A 312 14.26 -16.51 3.97
N VAL A 313 13.21 -16.03 3.32
CA VAL A 313 13.06 -14.61 2.99
C VAL A 313 11.70 -14.14 3.45
N ILE A 314 11.68 -12.99 4.11
CA ILE A 314 10.47 -12.25 4.47
C ILE A 314 10.54 -10.83 3.89
N THR A 315 9.40 -10.22 3.61
CA THR A 315 9.28 -8.88 3.00
C THR A 315 8.55 -7.89 3.92
N PRO A 316 9.17 -7.41 5.02
CA PRO A 316 8.47 -6.64 6.07
C PRO A 316 7.95 -5.28 5.60
N GLY A 317 8.45 -4.74 4.50
CA GLY A 317 7.98 -3.46 3.93
C GLY A 317 6.59 -3.54 3.30
N PHE A 318 6.04 -4.74 3.14
CA PHE A 318 4.76 -4.98 2.48
C PHE A 318 3.71 -5.46 3.50
N SER A 319 2.59 -4.77 3.56
CA SER A 319 1.47 -5.15 4.44
C SER A 319 0.62 -6.29 3.85
N ALA A 320 0.73 -6.51 2.54
CA ALA A 320 0.02 -7.54 1.79
C ALA A 320 0.88 -8.07 0.65
N ASP A 321 0.75 -9.36 0.36
CA ASP A 321 1.45 -10.00 -0.73
C ASP A 321 1.03 -9.42 -2.09
N CYS A 322 2.02 -9.22 -2.95
CA CYS A 322 1.90 -8.58 -4.25
C CYS A 322 2.88 -9.20 -5.25
N VAL A 323 3.04 -8.60 -6.43
CA VAL A 323 3.94 -9.13 -7.47
C VAL A 323 5.40 -9.08 -7.01
N GLU A 324 5.79 -8.07 -6.26
CA GLU A 324 7.13 -7.89 -5.74
C GLU A 324 7.50 -8.94 -4.66
N THR A 325 6.51 -9.48 -3.95
CA THR A 325 6.76 -10.50 -2.92
C THR A 325 6.63 -11.92 -3.47
N LEU A 326 5.61 -12.18 -4.26
CA LEU A 326 5.30 -13.53 -4.74
C LEU A 326 6.06 -13.90 -6.01
N GLU A 327 6.11 -13.01 -7.02
CA GLU A 327 6.82 -13.33 -8.27
C GLU A 327 8.31 -13.09 -8.13
N GLU A 328 8.71 -11.91 -7.66
CA GLU A 328 10.14 -11.56 -7.61
C GLU A 328 10.89 -12.37 -6.53
N ILE A 329 10.34 -12.48 -5.30
CA ILE A 329 11.03 -13.13 -4.18
C ILE A 329 10.65 -14.61 -4.08
N ALA A 330 9.36 -14.97 -3.98
CA ALA A 330 9.00 -16.36 -3.73
C ALA A 330 9.29 -17.28 -4.92
N ILE A 331 9.15 -16.78 -6.16
CA ILE A 331 9.45 -17.54 -7.38
C ILE A 331 10.90 -17.25 -7.81
N GLY A 332 11.21 -16.02 -8.23
CA GLY A 332 12.50 -15.66 -8.81
C GLY A 332 13.67 -15.76 -7.82
N GLY A 333 13.45 -15.41 -6.54
CA GLY A 333 14.45 -15.58 -5.49
C GLY A 333 14.81 -17.04 -5.25
N ARG A 334 13.81 -17.93 -5.26
CA ARG A 334 14.00 -19.38 -5.16
C ARG A 334 14.81 -19.92 -6.35
N GLU A 335 14.36 -19.62 -7.57
CA GLU A 335 15.04 -20.05 -8.79
C GLU A 335 16.51 -19.62 -8.76
N SER A 336 16.75 -18.34 -8.43
CA SER A 336 18.11 -17.82 -8.34
C SER A 336 18.96 -18.50 -7.25
N PHE A 337 18.39 -18.85 -6.10
CA PHE A 337 19.11 -19.55 -5.05
C PHE A 337 19.51 -20.97 -5.45
N GLU A 338 18.58 -21.72 -6.04
CA GLU A 338 18.79 -23.08 -6.52
C GLU A 338 19.81 -23.15 -7.67
N GLU A 339 19.71 -22.21 -8.64
CA GLU A 339 20.67 -22.11 -9.76
C GLU A 339 22.13 -21.86 -9.32
N HIS A 340 22.32 -21.22 -8.15
CA HIS A 340 23.66 -20.91 -7.61
C HIS A 340 24.14 -21.89 -6.54
N GLY A 341 23.43 -23.03 -6.36
CA GLY A 341 23.86 -24.12 -5.51
C GLY A 341 23.20 -24.17 -4.13
N GLY A 342 22.17 -23.37 -3.89
CA GLY A 342 21.27 -23.52 -2.74
C GLY A 342 20.38 -24.76 -2.87
N GLU A 343 19.84 -25.24 -1.76
CA GLU A 343 19.05 -26.50 -1.74
C GLU A 343 17.62 -26.28 -1.26
N ARG A 344 17.42 -25.41 -0.27
CA ARG A 344 16.12 -25.17 0.36
C ARG A 344 15.87 -23.67 0.52
N PHE A 345 14.81 -23.22 -0.09
CA PHE A 345 14.36 -21.83 -0.03
C PHE A 345 12.94 -21.75 0.52
N ALA A 346 12.72 -20.94 1.54
CA ALA A 346 11.38 -20.63 2.04
C ALA A 346 11.07 -19.14 1.84
N PHE A 347 9.87 -18.85 1.39
CA PHE A 347 9.29 -17.51 1.45
C PHE A 347 8.29 -17.46 2.61
N ILE A 348 8.47 -16.54 3.54
CA ILE A 348 7.54 -16.28 4.63
C ILE A 348 6.59 -15.17 4.14
N PRO A 349 5.28 -15.46 3.98
CA PRO A 349 4.31 -14.49 3.48
C PRO A 349 4.28 -13.21 4.30
N CYS A 350 3.86 -12.11 3.68
CA CYS A 350 3.54 -10.87 4.38
C CYS A 350 2.51 -11.11 5.49
N LEU A 351 2.33 -10.16 6.38
CA LEU A 351 1.34 -10.28 7.46
C LEU A 351 -0.10 -10.40 6.92
N ASN A 352 -0.35 -9.92 5.72
CA ASN A 352 -1.62 -10.07 5.03
C ASN A 352 -2.82 -9.68 5.92
N ASP A 353 -3.84 -10.50 5.95
CA ASP A 353 -5.06 -10.34 6.74
C ASP A 353 -5.09 -11.28 7.98
N GLN A 354 -3.88 -11.67 8.46
CA GLN A 354 -3.72 -12.49 9.65
C GLN A 354 -4.21 -11.77 10.91
N PRO A 355 -4.71 -12.49 11.92
CA PRO A 355 -5.30 -11.88 13.13
C PRO A 355 -4.40 -10.86 13.81
N ASP A 356 -3.13 -11.20 14.05
CA ASP A 356 -2.17 -10.29 14.71
C ASP A 356 -1.97 -8.99 13.94
N HIS A 357 -2.00 -9.04 12.60
CA HIS A 357 -1.91 -7.85 11.76
C HIS A 357 -3.18 -7.01 11.81
N ILE A 358 -4.35 -7.65 11.76
CA ILE A 358 -5.64 -6.95 11.87
C ILE A 358 -5.76 -6.27 13.22
N ASP A 359 -5.40 -6.94 14.31
CA ASP A 359 -5.41 -6.38 15.66
C ASP A 359 -4.47 -5.18 15.80
N LEU A 360 -3.28 -5.26 15.22
CA LEU A 360 -2.33 -4.16 15.14
C LEU A 360 -2.94 -2.96 14.40
N LEU A 361 -3.44 -3.15 13.18
CA LEU A 361 -3.98 -2.07 12.36
C LEU A 361 -5.21 -1.43 13.01
N ALA A 362 -6.14 -2.25 13.54
CA ALA A 362 -7.29 -1.77 14.30
C ALA A 362 -6.88 -1.02 15.57
N GLY A 363 -5.83 -1.47 16.26
CA GLY A 363 -5.26 -0.79 17.43
C GLY A 363 -4.68 0.59 17.09
N ILE A 364 -3.95 0.70 15.97
CA ILE A 364 -3.45 1.99 15.47
C ILE A 364 -4.63 2.91 15.13
N ILE A 365 -5.63 2.42 14.41
CA ILE A 365 -6.82 3.19 14.03
C ILE A 365 -7.54 3.71 15.29
N ARG A 366 -7.81 2.85 16.28
CA ARG A 366 -8.48 3.27 17.52
C ARG A 366 -7.72 4.39 18.24
N ARG A 367 -6.39 4.31 18.27
CA ARG A 367 -5.56 5.37 18.86
C ARG A 367 -5.70 6.69 18.09
N GLU A 368 -5.67 6.64 16.77
CA GLU A 368 -5.78 7.83 15.92
C GLU A 368 -7.20 8.43 15.90
N LEU A 369 -8.23 7.64 16.25
CA LEU A 369 -9.60 8.10 16.36
C LEU A 369 -9.93 8.75 17.71
N GLN A 370 -9.02 8.73 18.70
CA GLN A 370 -9.23 9.37 20.00
C GLN A 370 -9.61 10.84 19.82
N GLY A 371 -10.66 11.28 20.54
CA GLY A 371 -11.26 12.62 20.42
C GLY A 371 -12.11 12.83 19.15
N TRP A 372 -12.32 11.77 18.35
CA TRP A 372 -13.34 11.73 17.31
C TRP A 372 -14.48 10.76 17.66
N ILE A 373 -14.16 9.75 18.45
CA ILE A 373 -15.09 8.78 19.07
C ILE A 373 -15.06 8.94 20.59
#